data_4ad57aae321c5b50fcbf4eaec653a5f3
#
_entry.id   4ad57aae321c5b50fcbf4eaec653a5f3
#
_cell.length_a   1.000
_cell.length_b   1.000
_cell.length_c   1.000
_cell.angle_alpha   90.00
_cell.angle_beta   90.00
_cell.angle_gamma   90.00
#
_symmetry.space_group_name_H-M   'P 1'
#
loop_
_entity.id
_entity.type
_entity.pdbx_description
1 polymer ?
#
loop_
_entity_poly.entity_id
_entity_poly.type
_entity_poly.pdbx_seq_one_letter_code
_entity_poly.pdbx_strand_id
1 'polypeptide(L)'
;RRACDKMALPDWATSATGGLPTDIPDWRKSALSEEEKRLLDKTNKLLALAQSDNEHEAALAMQRVRELYAKYNLDQVEKRKEAKFVSWVLNFKSKRIEAWQGLIFSILSQHFFVRTISFHQFDPVDLEEYRAEEIIGKRENLLMAEYVYHFLERTVHALWDKHLAAKPSLHYLPNPKQRIEKRHFMLGVLHGFREQLNQTKDQALQNLG
;
A
#
# COMPACT_ATOMS: atom_id res chain seq x y z
N ARG A 1 -10.92 -17.45 -30.92
CA ARG A 1 -11.89 -16.56 -30.27
C ARG A 1 -12.22 -17.12 -28.91
N ARG A 2 -11.48 -16.77 -27.88
CA ARG A 2 -11.87 -16.91 -26.48
C ARG A 2 -11.27 -15.73 -25.71
N ALA A 3 -12.16 -14.81 -25.37
CA ALA A 3 -12.30 -14.13 -24.10
C ALA A 3 -11.00 -13.62 -23.42
N CYS A 4 -10.51 -12.46 -23.87
CA CYS A 4 -9.80 -11.51 -23.03
C CYS A 4 -10.83 -10.52 -22.45
N ASP A 5 -11.80 -11.04 -21.71
CA ASP A 5 -12.78 -10.22 -21.02
C ASP A 5 -12.57 -10.36 -19.52
N LYS A 6 -12.46 -9.19 -18.90
CA LYS A 6 -12.53 -8.93 -17.49
C LYS A 6 -11.26 -9.29 -16.69
N MET A 7 -10.23 -8.44 -16.76
CA MET A 7 -9.50 -8.12 -15.56
C MET A 7 -10.45 -7.36 -14.63
N ALA A 8 -11.31 -8.09 -13.96
CA ALA A 8 -12.05 -7.58 -12.81
C ALA A 8 -10.99 -7.12 -11.80
N LEU A 9 -11.14 -5.91 -11.31
CA LEU A 9 -10.41 -5.48 -10.11
C LEU A 9 -10.58 -6.61 -9.09
N PRO A 10 -9.53 -7.04 -8.40
CA PRO A 10 -9.64 -8.09 -7.40
C PRO A 10 -10.75 -7.72 -6.39
N ASP A 11 -11.49 -8.70 -5.90
CA ASP A 11 -12.68 -8.53 -5.03
C ASP A 11 -12.48 -7.61 -3.83
N TRP A 12 -11.23 -7.41 -3.40
CA TRP A 12 -10.87 -6.47 -2.35
C TRP A 12 -11.02 -4.98 -2.75
N ALA A 13 -10.96 -4.67 -4.05
CA ALA A 13 -11.16 -3.29 -4.53
C ALA A 13 -12.64 -2.87 -4.44
N THR A 14 -13.54 -3.83 -4.27
CA THR A 14 -14.98 -3.62 -4.07
C THR A 14 -15.43 -3.76 -2.62
N SER A 15 -14.57 -4.31 -1.74
CA SER A 15 -14.88 -4.67 -0.35
C SER A 15 -14.31 -3.70 0.70
N ALA A 16 -13.72 -2.57 0.30
CA ALA A 16 -13.31 -1.55 1.25
C ALA A 16 -14.55 -0.90 1.86
N THR A 17 -14.92 -1.33 3.06
CA THR A 17 -15.97 -0.75 3.94
C THR A 17 -15.59 0.63 4.52
N GLY A 18 -14.81 1.41 3.84
CA GLY A 18 -14.66 2.83 4.00
C GLY A 18 -15.24 3.48 2.76
N GLY A 19 -16.33 4.23 2.89
CA GLY A 19 -17.07 4.80 1.78
C GLY A 19 -16.14 5.34 0.70
N LEU A 20 -16.12 4.63 -0.44
CA LEU A 20 -15.48 5.14 -1.65
C LEU A 20 -16.14 6.49 -1.96
N PRO A 21 -15.38 7.51 -2.35
CA PRO A 21 -15.96 8.64 -3.03
C PRO A 21 -16.84 8.07 -4.15
N THR A 22 -18.09 8.50 -4.22
CA THR A 22 -19.09 8.04 -5.21
C THR A 22 -18.63 8.24 -6.65
N ASP A 23 -17.58 9.02 -6.86
CA ASP A 23 -16.95 9.26 -8.15
C ASP A 23 -15.59 8.56 -8.23
N ILE A 24 -15.57 7.45 -9.01
CA ILE A 24 -14.31 6.82 -9.42
C ILE A 24 -13.52 7.84 -10.25
N PRO A 25 -12.31 8.23 -9.84
CA PRO A 25 -11.51 9.23 -10.56
C PRO A 25 -11.35 8.84 -12.05
N ASP A 26 -11.38 9.82 -12.93
CA ASP A 26 -11.31 9.58 -14.39
C ASP A 26 -10.02 8.85 -14.83
N TRP A 27 -8.92 9.06 -14.10
CA TRP A 27 -7.68 8.34 -14.36
C TRP A 27 -7.78 6.82 -14.11
N ARG A 28 -8.70 6.35 -13.27
CA ARG A 28 -8.99 4.93 -13.05
C ARG A 28 -9.86 4.34 -14.16
N LYS A 29 -10.72 5.15 -14.79
CA LYS A 29 -11.62 4.71 -15.86
C LYS A 29 -10.88 4.51 -17.18
N SER A 30 -9.75 5.19 -17.40
CA SER A 30 -8.98 5.07 -18.63
C SER A 30 -8.25 3.73 -18.69
N ALA A 31 -8.24 3.10 -19.90
CA ALA A 31 -7.56 1.83 -20.11
C ALA A 31 -6.07 1.93 -19.75
N LEU A 32 -5.54 0.87 -19.12
CA LEU A 32 -4.11 0.74 -18.84
C LEU A 32 -3.36 0.53 -20.15
N SER A 33 -2.21 1.20 -20.32
CA SER A 33 -1.27 0.89 -21.39
C SER A 33 -0.70 -0.53 -21.23
N GLU A 34 -0.18 -1.09 -22.32
CA GLU A 34 0.43 -2.43 -22.26
C GLU A 34 1.67 -2.46 -21.34
N GLU A 35 2.41 -1.35 -21.24
CA GLU A 35 3.52 -1.22 -20.30
C GLU A 35 3.04 -1.24 -18.84
N GLU A 36 1.98 -0.49 -18.51
CA GLU A 36 1.36 -0.49 -17.17
C GLU A 36 0.80 -1.86 -16.79
N LYS A 37 0.11 -2.54 -17.72
CA LYS A 37 -0.41 -3.90 -17.49
C LYS A 37 0.71 -4.88 -17.16
N ARG A 38 1.79 -4.88 -17.95
CA ARG A 38 2.96 -5.74 -17.72
C ARG A 38 3.64 -5.46 -16.40
N LEU A 39 3.74 -4.19 -16.01
CA LEU A 39 4.34 -3.77 -14.76
C LEU A 39 3.50 -4.27 -13.57
N LEU A 40 2.19 -4.03 -13.60
CA LEU A 40 1.25 -4.50 -12.58
C LEU A 40 1.21 -6.03 -12.49
N ASP A 41 1.21 -6.74 -13.62
CA ASP A 41 1.19 -8.20 -13.65
C ASP A 41 2.46 -8.81 -13.00
N LYS A 42 3.64 -8.26 -13.31
CA LYS A 42 4.90 -8.66 -12.65
C LYS A 42 4.85 -8.41 -11.15
N THR A 43 4.31 -7.28 -10.75
CA THR A 43 4.15 -6.92 -9.34
C THR A 43 3.21 -7.87 -8.61
N ASN A 44 2.05 -8.15 -9.21
CA ASN A 44 1.09 -9.09 -8.64
C ASN A 44 1.70 -10.48 -8.44
N LYS A 45 2.50 -10.95 -9.40
CA LYS A 45 3.23 -12.22 -9.28
C LYS A 45 4.25 -12.20 -8.15
N LEU A 46 5.03 -11.12 -8.03
CA LEU A 46 6.02 -10.98 -6.94
C LEU A 46 5.34 -10.97 -5.56
N LEU A 47 4.25 -10.22 -5.42
CA LEU A 47 3.54 -10.12 -4.15
C LEU A 47 2.68 -11.36 -3.85
N ALA A 48 2.20 -12.07 -4.86
CA ALA A 48 1.54 -13.36 -4.68
C ALA A 48 2.50 -14.42 -4.11
N LEU A 49 3.76 -14.43 -4.54
CA LEU A 49 4.80 -15.27 -3.95
C LEU A 49 5.12 -14.91 -2.50
N ALA A 50 4.86 -13.67 -2.11
CA ALA A 50 5.07 -13.16 -0.75
C ALA A 50 3.87 -13.36 0.18
N GLN A 51 2.77 -13.94 -0.30
CA GLN A 51 1.64 -14.34 0.56
C GLN A 51 1.97 -15.55 1.45
N SER A 52 3.26 -15.99 1.44
CA SER A 52 3.73 -16.94 2.42
C SER A 52 3.61 -16.33 3.83
N ASP A 53 3.43 -17.20 4.79
CA ASP A 53 3.28 -16.86 6.22
C ASP A 53 4.56 -16.27 6.84
N ASN A 54 5.57 -15.97 6.02
CA ASN A 54 6.89 -15.54 6.43
C ASN A 54 7.09 -14.04 6.16
N GLU A 55 7.30 -13.28 7.22
CA GLU A 55 7.57 -11.85 7.19
C GLU A 55 8.77 -11.50 6.29
N HIS A 56 9.83 -12.34 6.31
CA HIS A 56 11.02 -12.12 5.48
C HIS A 56 10.74 -12.28 3.98
N GLU A 57 9.91 -13.22 3.58
CA GLU A 57 9.54 -13.41 2.18
C GLU A 57 8.68 -12.26 1.67
N ALA A 58 7.74 -11.79 2.50
CA ALA A 58 6.93 -10.63 2.19
C ALA A 58 7.79 -9.36 2.01
N ALA A 59 8.78 -9.16 2.87
CA ALA A 59 9.69 -8.03 2.77
C ALA A 59 10.62 -8.12 1.56
N LEU A 60 11.13 -9.31 1.21
CA LEU A 60 11.93 -9.53 0.00
C LEU A 60 11.12 -9.27 -1.28
N ALA A 61 9.86 -9.66 -1.30
CA ALA A 61 8.99 -9.38 -2.44
C ALA A 61 8.72 -7.87 -2.59
N MET A 62 8.48 -7.16 -1.49
CA MET A 62 8.38 -5.70 -1.48
C MET A 62 9.62 -5.02 -2.02
N GLN A 63 10.79 -5.49 -1.62
CA GLN A 63 12.06 -5.01 -2.14
C GLN A 63 12.14 -5.14 -3.66
N ARG A 64 11.84 -6.34 -4.20
CA ARG A 64 11.84 -6.60 -5.65
C ARG A 64 10.83 -5.74 -6.40
N VAL A 65 9.66 -5.52 -5.83
CA VAL A 65 8.65 -4.62 -6.38
C VAL A 65 9.19 -3.18 -6.45
N ARG A 66 9.82 -2.69 -5.39
CA ARG A 66 10.44 -1.37 -5.37
C ARG A 66 11.53 -1.23 -6.44
N GLU A 67 12.41 -2.21 -6.57
CA GLU A 67 13.46 -2.22 -7.60
C GLU A 67 12.87 -2.18 -9.01
N LEU A 68 11.83 -2.96 -9.25
CA LEU A 68 11.11 -2.96 -10.52
C LEU A 68 10.56 -1.57 -10.88
N TYR A 69 9.96 -0.87 -9.90
CA TYR A 69 9.42 0.47 -10.11
C TYR A 69 10.48 1.55 -10.19
N ALA A 70 11.59 1.42 -9.45
CA ALA A 70 12.72 2.32 -9.58
C ALA A 70 13.28 2.30 -11.02
N LYS A 71 13.48 1.09 -11.56
CA LYS A 71 13.92 0.90 -12.95
C LYS A 71 12.91 1.49 -13.95
N TYR A 72 11.63 1.20 -13.79
CA TYR A 72 10.58 1.74 -14.65
C TYR A 72 10.56 3.26 -14.66
N ASN A 73 10.66 3.91 -13.49
CA ASN A 73 10.66 5.35 -13.39
C ASN A 73 11.90 5.98 -14.02
N LEU A 74 13.09 5.37 -13.93
CA LEU A 74 14.29 5.81 -14.65
C LEU A 74 14.09 5.73 -16.16
N ASP A 75 13.60 4.61 -16.68
CA ASP A 75 13.30 4.44 -18.11
C ASP A 75 12.31 5.51 -18.62
N GLN A 76 11.32 5.93 -17.81
CA GLN A 76 10.37 6.99 -18.16
C GLN A 76 11.03 8.38 -18.18
N VAL A 77 11.99 8.65 -17.31
CA VAL A 77 12.76 9.90 -17.29
C VAL A 77 13.63 9.98 -18.54
N GLU A 78 14.32 8.89 -18.91
CA GLU A 78 15.15 8.82 -20.11
C GLU A 78 14.32 9.05 -21.39
N LYS A 79 13.11 8.50 -21.44
CA LYS A 79 12.18 8.68 -22.58
C LYS A 79 11.57 10.09 -22.64
N ARG A 80 11.86 10.99 -21.68
CA ARG A 80 11.32 12.35 -21.57
C ARG A 80 9.80 12.45 -21.70
N LYS A 81 9.08 11.45 -21.21
CA LYS A 81 7.61 11.46 -21.22
C LYS A 81 7.09 12.50 -20.21
N GLU A 82 6.14 13.33 -20.64
CA GLU A 82 5.44 14.24 -19.75
C GLU A 82 4.75 13.47 -18.63
N ALA A 83 5.05 13.85 -17.39
CA ALA A 83 4.45 13.23 -16.22
C ALA A 83 3.10 13.87 -15.93
N LYS A 84 2.01 13.12 -16.09
CA LYS A 84 0.70 13.51 -15.55
C LYS A 84 0.60 12.97 -14.13
N PHE A 85 0.45 13.87 -13.17
CA PHE A 85 0.20 13.51 -11.78
C PHE A 85 -1.30 13.37 -11.55
N VAL A 86 -1.66 12.37 -10.79
CA VAL A 86 -3.03 12.06 -10.38
C VAL A 86 -3.03 11.81 -8.87
N SER A 87 -4.20 11.83 -8.25
CA SER A 87 -4.33 11.60 -6.81
C SER A 87 -5.37 10.53 -6.49
N TRP A 88 -5.21 9.94 -5.31
CA TRP A 88 -6.11 9.00 -4.70
C TRP A 88 -6.32 9.39 -3.25
N VAL A 89 -7.59 9.58 -2.86
CA VAL A 89 -7.97 9.96 -1.50
C VAL A 89 -8.51 8.75 -0.76
N LEU A 90 -7.93 8.49 0.41
CA LEU A 90 -8.40 7.51 1.39
C LEU A 90 -9.11 8.23 2.52
N ASN A 91 -10.41 7.98 2.69
CA ASN A 91 -11.18 8.48 3.81
C ASN A 91 -11.37 7.37 4.85
N PHE A 92 -10.91 7.62 6.08
CA PHE A 92 -10.91 6.59 7.14
C PHE A 92 -12.22 6.54 7.93
N LYS A 93 -13.16 7.45 7.71
CA LYS A 93 -14.36 7.59 8.55
C LYS A 93 -14.01 7.61 10.05
N SER A 94 -12.88 8.19 10.38
CA SER A 94 -12.32 8.31 11.72
C SER A 94 -11.68 9.67 11.93
N LYS A 95 -11.75 10.19 13.16
CA LYS A 95 -11.10 11.46 13.53
C LYS A 95 -9.58 11.34 13.66
N ARG A 96 -9.04 10.11 13.67
CA ARG A 96 -7.59 9.84 13.79
C ARG A 96 -7.18 8.69 12.88
N ILE A 97 -6.01 8.83 12.30
CA ILE A 97 -5.32 7.72 11.59
C ILE A 97 -4.61 6.87 12.64
N GLU A 98 -4.71 5.56 12.52
CA GLU A 98 -3.96 4.62 13.35
C GLU A 98 -2.45 4.75 13.05
N ALA A 99 -1.61 4.57 14.07
CA ALA A 99 -0.18 4.77 13.91
C ALA A 99 0.45 3.83 12.87
N TRP A 100 -0.07 2.60 12.73
CA TRP A 100 0.39 1.64 11.73
C TRP A 100 0.02 2.09 10.30
N GLN A 101 -1.15 2.71 10.10
CA GLN A 101 -1.53 3.29 8.80
C GLN A 101 -0.59 4.44 8.43
N GLY A 102 -0.31 5.34 9.37
CA GLY A 102 0.66 6.43 9.16
C GLY A 102 2.05 5.91 8.78
N LEU A 103 2.48 4.78 9.35
CA LEU A 103 3.74 4.14 8.97
C LEU A 103 3.69 3.55 7.55
N ILE A 104 2.57 2.98 7.11
CA ILE A 104 2.39 2.53 5.71
C ILE A 104 2.54 3.73 4.76
N PHE A 105 1.88 4.88 5.03
CA PHE A 105 2.03 6.07 4.19
C PHE A 105 3.46 6.57 4.14
N SER A 106 4.18 6.52 5.26
CA SER A 106 5.61 6.84 5.29
C SER A 106 6.42 5.90 4.36
N ILE A 107 6.15 4.59 4.39
CA ILE A 107 6.79 3.61 3.51
C ILE A 107 6.48 3.93 2.04
N LEU A 108 5.23 4.18 1.71
CA LEU A 108 4.82 4.52 0.34
C LEU A 108 5.54 5.76 -0.17
N SER A 109 5.58 6.81 0.65
CA SER A 109 6.22 8.09 0.29
C SER A 109 7.74 7.97 0.10
N GLN A 110 8.40 7.13 0.91
CA GLN A 110 9.85 6.95 0.89
C GLN A 110 10.33 6.01 -0.22
N HIS A 111 9.50 5.03 -0.63
CA HIS A 111 9.97 3.92 -1.46
C HIS A 111 9.20 3.71 -2.77
N PHE A 112 8.00 4.29 -2.94
CA PHE A 112 7.13 3.98 -4.07
C PHE A 112 6.79 5.19 -4.97
N PHE A 113 7.63 6.24 -4.94
CA PHE A 113 7.55 7.39 -5.85
C PHE A 113 6.22 8.14 -5.83
N VAL A 114 5.59 8.19 -4.65
CA VAL A 114 4.38 8.95 -4.38
C VAL A 114 4.61 9.96 -3.25
N ARG A 115 3.71 10.92 -3.11
CA ARG A 115 3.65 11.84 -1.96
C ARG A 115 2.34 11.63 -1.26
N THR A 116 2.33 11.77 0.05
CA THR A 116 1.15 11.65 0.88
C THR A 116 0.90 12.96 1.63
N ILE A 117 -0.38 13.35 1.72
CA ILE A 117 -0.83 14.56 2.41
C ILE A 117 -2.00 14.20 3.29
N SER A 118 -1.85 14.42 4.59
CA SER A 118 -2.91 14.22 5.57
C SER A 118 -3.76 15.48 5.71
N PHE A 119 -5.09 15.35 5.66
CA PHE A 119 -6.01 16.45 5.85
C PHE A 119 -7.29 16.00 6.56
N HIS A 120 -8.17 16.95 6.87
CA HIS A 120 -9.51 16.65 7.35
C HIS A 120 -10.51 16.89 6.24
N GLN A 121 -11.41 15.95 6.04
CA GLN A 121 -12.49 16.02 5.08
C GLN A 121 -13.82 16.09 5.83
N PHE A 122 -14.62 17.10 5.52
CA PHE A 122 -15.98 17.22 6.04
C PHE A 122 -16.90 16.25 5.28
N ASP A 123 -17.68 15.49 6.03
CA ASP A 123 -18.73 14.62 5.49
C ASP A 123 -20.08 15.29 5.67
N PRO A 124 -20.76 15.70 4.59
CA PRO A 124 -22.03 16.40 4.69
C PRO A 124 -23.20 15.50 5.15
N VAL A 125 -23.04 14.18 5.12
CA VAL A 125 -24.07 13.22 5.56
C VAL A 125 -24.04 13.10 7.08
N ASP A 126 -22.85 12.90 7.64
CA ASP A 126 -22.67 12.70 9.08
C ASP A 126 -22.49 14.05 9.82
N LEU A 127 -22.27 15.16 9.09
CA LEU A 127 -21.92 16.50 9.59
C LEU A 127 -20.68 16.48 10.49
N GLU A 128 -19.73 15.61 10.19
CA GLU A 128 -18.51 15.39 10.95
C GLU A 128 -17.27 15.58 10.08
N GLU A 129 -16.14 15.91 10.69
CA GLU A 129 -14.84 15.93 10.04
C GLU A 129 -14.12 14.62 10.31
N TYR A 130 -13.68 14.00 9.23
CA TYR A 130 -12.88 12.76 9.26
C TYR A 130 -11.49 12.98 8.73
N ARG A 131 -10.57 12.17 9.22
CA ARG A 131 -9.21 12.14 8.69
C ARG A 131 -9.20 11.48 7.33
N ALA A 132 -8.50 12.11 6.39
CA ALA A 132 -8.24 11.57 5.07
C ALA A 132 -6.76 11.69 4.73
N GLU A 133 -6.30 10.84 3.82
CA GLU A 133 -4.96 10.87 3.27
C GLU A 133 -5.07 10.94 1.76
N GLU A 134 -4.45 11.93 1.13
CA GLU A 134 -4.30 12.03 -0.30
C GLU A 134 -2.93 11.53 -0.72
N ILE A 135 -2.90 10.58 -1.64
CA ILE A 135 -1.69 10.02 -2.23
C ILE A 135 -1.58 10.55 -3.64
N ILE A 136 -0.47 11.21 -3.97
CA ILE A 136 -0.23 11.89 -5.24
C ILE A 136 0.97 11.26 -5.94
N GLY A 137 0.84 10.96 -7.22
CA GLY A 137 1.92 10.38 -8.01
C GLY A 137 1.60 10.30 -9.49
N LYS A 138 2.53 9.76 -10.27
CA LYS A 138 2.21 9.29 -11.61
C LYS A 138 1.22 8.16 -11.50
N ARG A 139 0.36 7.99 -12.50
CA ARG A 139 -0.71 6.97 -12.48
C ARG A 139 -0.20 5.58 -12.13
N GLU A 140 0.87 5.12 -12.78
CA GLU A 140 1.48 3.82 -12.56
C GLU A 140 2.03 3.64 -11.13
N ASN A 141 2.65 4.70 -10.57
CA ASN A 141 3.14 4.70 -9.19
C ASN A 141 1.99 4.70 -8.19
N LEU A 142 0.89 5.39 -8.52
CA LEU A 142 -0.28 5.45 -7.66
C LEU A 142 -1.03 4.11 -7.60
N LEU A 143 -1.20 3.43 -8.75
CA LEU A 143 -1.75 2.08 -8.80
C LEU A 143 -0.92 1.10 -7.98
N MET A 144 0.41 1.25 -8.01
CA MET A 144 1.32 0.46 -7.18
C MET A 144 1.17 0.80 -5.70
N ALA A 145 1.16 2.08 -5.35
CA ALA A 145 1.03 2.51 -3.96
C ALA A 145 -0.27 2.00 -3.35
N GLU A 146 -1.37 2.03 -4.09
CA GLU A 146 -2.65 1.46 -3.69
C GLU A 146 -2.54 -0.05 -3.42
N TYR A 147 -1.92 -0.79 -4.36
CA TYR A 147 -1.74 -2.22 -4.19
C TYR A 147 -0.87 -2.55 -2.97
N VAL A 148 0.25 -1.84 -2.79
CA VAL A 148 1.17 -2.01 -1.66
C VAL A 148 0.49 -1.63 -0.34
N TYR A 149 -0.31 -0.56 -0.31
CA TYR A 149 -1.08 -0.19 0.87
C TYR A 149 -1.96 -1.35 1.33
N HIS A 150 -2.80 -1.88 0.45
CA HIS A 150 -3.68 -2.99 0.79
C HIS A 150 -2.95 -4.30 1.09
N PHE A 151 -1.82 -4.54 0.43
CA PHE A 151 -0.98 -5.68 0.75
C PHE A 151 -0.44 -5.59 2.18
N LEU A 152 0.16 -4.46 2.57
CA LEU A 152 0.70 -4.25 3.92
C LEU A 152 -0.40 -4.30 4.97
N GLU A 153 -1.53 -3.63 4.73
CA GLU A 153 -2.69 -3.65 5.61
C GLU A 153 -3.16 -5.07 5.91
N ARG A 154 -3.39 -5.89 4.89
CA ARG A 154 -3.79 -7.29 5.06
C ARG A 154 -2.72 -8.12 5.76
N THR A 155 -1.46 -7.93 5.38
CA THR A 155 -0.35 -8.69 5.95
C THR A 155 -0.19 -8.44 7.44
N VAL A 156 -0.22 -7.19 7.90
CA VAL A 156 -0.09 -6.90 9.34
C VAL A 156 -1.27 -7.42 10.15
N HIS A 157 -2.47 -7.40 9.58
CA HIS A 157 -3.65 -8.00 10.22
C HIS A 157 -3.53 -9.52 10.30
N ALA A 158 -3.20 -10.20 9.21
CA ALA A 158 -3.03 -11.65 9.18
C ALA A 158 -1.92 -12.12 10.14
N LEU A 159 -0.79 -11.42 10.21
CA LEU A 159 0.28 -11.72 11.15
C LEU A 159 -0.15 -11.49 12.61
N TRP A 160 -0.94 -10.45 12.87
CA TRP A 160 -1.52 -10.24 14.21
C TRP A 160 -2.43 -11.39 14.61
N ASP A 161 -3.34 -11.84 13.72
CA ASP A 161 -4.27 -12.93 14.02
C ASP A 161 -3.54 -14.25 14.31
N LYS A 162 -2.44 -14.53 13.58
CA LYS A 162 -1.54 -15.67 13.89
C LYS A 162 -0.85 -15.51 15.24
N HIS A 163 -0.33 -14.31 15.52
CA HIS A 163 0.32 -14.03 16.81
C HIS A 163 -0.67 -14.22 17.97
N LEU A 164 -1.90 -13.76 17.79
CA LEU A 164 -2.97 -13.93 18.78
C LEU A 164 -3.32 -15.41 18.99
N ALA A 165 -3.42 -16.19 17.90
CA ALA A 165 -3.67 -17.63 17.97
C ALA A 165 -2.52 -18.39 18.66
N ALA A 166 -1.26 -17.98 18.42
CA ALA A 166 -0.08 -18.58 19.07
C ALA A 166 0.08 -18.20 20.56
N LYS A 167 -0.58 -17.13 21.02
CA LYS A 167 -0.52 -16.63 22.39
C LYS A 167 -1.92 -16.47 23.00
N PRO A 168 -2.59 -17.58 23.40
CA PRO A 168 -3.94 -17.51 23.95
C PRO A 168 -4.10 -16.59 25.16
N SER A 169 -3.01 -16.35 25.93
CA SER A 169 -3.02 -15.42 27.05
C SER A 169 -3.41 -13.99 26.68
N LEU A 170 -3.18 -13.58 25.44
CA LEU A 170 -3.56 -12.25 24.95
C LEU A 170 -5.08 -12.07 24.85
N HIS A 171 -5.84 -13.15 24.67
CA HIS A 171 -7.32 -13.11 24.64
C HIS A 171 -7.92 -12.69 26.00
N TYR A 172 -7.21 -12.97 27.08
CA TYR A 172 -7.65 -12.65 28.44
C TYR A 172 -7.24 -11.24 28.90
N LEU A 173 -6.49 -10.51 28.07
CA LEU A 173 -6.15 -9.14 28.38
C LEU A 173 -7.37 -8.22 28.29
N PRO A 174 -7.50 -7.23 29.21
CA PRO A 174 -8.49 -6.17 29.06
C PRO A 174 -8.36 -5.47 27.70
N ASN A 175 -9.48 -5.13 27.06
CA ASN A 175 -9.52 -4.51 25.72
C ASN A 175 -8.50 -3.37 25.51
N PRO A 176 -8.26 -2.43 26.47
CA PRO A 176 -7.26 -1.40 26.26
C PRO A 176 -5.83 -1.95 26.12
N LYS A 177 -5.47 -2.96 26.92
CA LYS A 177 -4.14 -3.60 26.88
C LYS A 177 -3.95 -4.38 25.58
N GLN A 178 -4.97 -5.14 25.16
CA GLN A 178 -4.92 -5.88 23.90
C GLN A 178 -4.77 -4.93 22.69
N ARG A 179 -5.42 -3.76 22.70
CA ARG A 179 -5.24 -2.72 21.65
C ARG A 179 -3.81 -2.17 21.61
N ILE A 180 -3.20 -1.98 22.77
CA ILE A 180 -1.80 -1.51 22.88
C ILE A 180 -0.87 -2.57 22.31
N GLU A 181 -1.02 -3.83 22.69
CA GLU A 181 -0.24 -4.96 22.17
C GLU A 181 -0.39 -5.10 20.65
N LYS A 182 -1.62 -5.06 20.13
CA LYS A 182 -1.89 -5.08 18.69
C LYS A 182 -1.15 -3.96 17.97
N ARG A 183 -1.25 -2.74 18.49
CA ARG A 183 -0.59 -1.57 17.91
C ARG A 183 0.93 -1.75 17.86
N HIS A 184 1.55 -2.18 18.97
CA HIS A 184 3.00 -2.38 19.04
C HIS A 184 3.45 -3.48 18.10
N PHE A 185 2.71 -4.59 18.03
CA PHE A 185 2.99 -5.69 17.11
C PHE A 185 2.96 -5.22 15.64
N MET A 186 1.86 -4.57 15.23
CA MET A 186 1.71 -4.09 13.85
C MET A 186 2.79 -3.07 13.48
N LEU A 187 3.13 -2.16 14.39
CA LEU A 187 4.24 -1.22 14.18
C LEU A 187 5.59 -1.94 14.06
N GLY A 188 5.85 -2.95 14.90
CA GLY A 188 7.08 -3.75 14.82
C GLY A 188 7.25 -4.42 13.47
N VAL A 189 6.20 -5.09 12.98
CA VAL A 189 6.19 -5.72 11.65
C VAL A 189 6.49 -4.70 10.54
N LEU A 190 5.80 -3.55 10.53
CA LEU A 190 6.02 -2.52 9.52
C LEU A 190 7.38 -1.84 9.61
N HIS A 191 7.94 -1.71 10.82
CA HIS A 191 9.32 -1.24 10.98
C HIS A 191 10.31 -2.22 10.37
N GLY A 192 10.10 -3.54 10.54
CA GLY A 192 10.91 -4.57 9.88
C GLY A 192 10.87 -4.44 8.35
N PHE A 193 9.69 -4.28 7.77
CA PHE A 193 9.55 -4.01 6.32
C PHE A 193 10.31 -2.76 5.88
N ARG A 194 10.14 -1.65 6.60
CA ARG A 194 10.80 -0.39 6.26
C ARG A 194 12.33 -0.53 6.33
N GLU A 195 12.83 -1.19 7.35
CA GLU A 195 14.27 -1.39 7.54
C GLU A 195 14.89 -2.18 6.37
N GLN A 196 14.26 -3.27 5.94
CA GLN A 196 14.72 -4.03 4.79
C GLN A 196 14.71 -3.21 3.49
N LEU A 197 13.69 -2.37 3.29
CA LEU A 197 13.63 -1.47 2.15
C LEU A 197 14.74 -0.40 2.18
N ASN A 198 15.10 0.10 3.39
CA ASN A 198 16.20 1.05 3.57
C ASN A 198 17.55 0.42 3.28
N GLN A 199 17.86 -0.76 3.83
CA GLN A 199 19.13 -1.48 3.62
C GLN A 199 19.41 -1.69 2.12
N THR A 200 18.38 -2.03 1.35
CA THR A 200 18.53 -2.18 -0.11
C THR A 200 18.84 -0.87 -0.81
N LYS A 201 18.25 0.23 -0.35
CA LYS A 201 18.53 1.56 -0.92
C LYS A 201 20.01 1.93 -0.72
N ASP A 202 20.53 1.68 0.46
CA ASP A 202 21.90 2.02 0.80
C ASP A 202 22.90 1.14 0.03
N GLN A 203 22.62 -0.17 -0.12
CA GLN A 203 23.42 -1.07 -0.96
C GLN A 203 23.42 -0.64 -2.44
N ALA A 204 22.27 -0.24 -2.98
CA ALA A 204 22.19 0.23 -4.37
C ALA A 204 22.97 1.53 -4.58
N LEU A 205 22.99 2.44 -3.61
CA LEU A 205 23.78 3.66 -3.66
C LEU A 205 25.29 3.38 -3.57
N GLN A 206 25.71 2.43 -2.72
CA GLN A 206 27.12 2.02 -2.60
C GLN A 206 27.66 1.34 -3.86
N ASN A 207 26.82 0.66 -4.63
CA ASN A 207 27.21 0.01 -5.88
C ASN A 207 27.29 0.97 -7.09
N LEU A 208 26.86 2.21 -6.92
CA LEU A 208 26.87 3.25 -7.97
C LEU A 208 28.00 4.29 -7.79
N GLY A 209 28.76 4.22 -6.69
CA GLY A 209 29.92 5.09 -6.39
C GLY A 209 31.21 4.32 -6.50
#